data_736c874a7deafd8944b28b3553476ff9
#
_entry.id   736c874a7deafd8944b28b3553476ff9
#
_cell.length_a   1.000
_cell.length_b   1.000
_cell.length_c   1.000
_cell.angle_alpha   90.00
_cell.angle_beta   90.00
_cell.angle_gamma   90.00
#
_symmetry.space_group_name_H-M   'P 1'
#
loop_
_entity.id
_entity.type
_entity.pdbx_description
1 polymer ?
#
loop_
_entity_poly.entity_id
_entity_poly.type
_entity_poly.pdbx_seq_one_letter_code
_entity_poly.pdbx_strand_id
1 'polypeptide(L)'
;MRAHLKMKGLLSVHEKIICLKNNRNLKIFNGMQGIVTKKIQDNKINFLTDNKNLFLELSLNQFGKEKILEDANDNPELGYFDYAYVITTHKAQGDEFDTVCVYEEQAPKLWNPARWSYTAATRAKQELLWCI
;
A
#
# COMPACT_ATOMS: atom_id res chain seq x y z
N MET A 1 11.59 -6.35 -8.24
CA MET A 1 12.08 -5.61 -7.04
C MET A 1 12.44 -6.52 -5.87
N ARG A 2 11.53 -7.38 -5.37
CA ARG A 2 11.81 -8.30 -4.23
C ARG A 2 13.02 -9.21 -4.43
N ALA A 3 13.20 -9.79 -5.60
CA ALA A 3 14.38 -10.63 -5.92
C ALA A 3 15.70 -9.84 -5.84
N HIS A 4 15.69 -8.59 -6.29
CA HIS A 4 16.84 -7.68 -6.21
C HIS A 4 17.22 -7.35 -4.75
N LEU A 5 16.23 -7.22 -3.89
CA LEU A 5 16.39 -6.96 -2.46
C LEU A 5 16.63 -8.25 -1.64
N LYS A 6 16.75 -9.41 -2.30
CA LYS A 6 16.93 -10.74 -1.67
C LYS A 6 15.81 -11.07 -0.65
N MET A 7 14.63 -10.55 -0.83
CA MET A 7 13.48 -10.84 0.02
C MET A 7 12.90 -12.21 -0.26
N LYS A 8 12.62 -12.99 0.78
CA LYS A 8 12.13 -14.38 0.70
C LYS A 8 10.72 -14.50 1.28
N GLY A 9 9.94 -15.41 0.72
CA GLY A 9 8.59 -15.73 1.18
C GLY A 9 7.53 -14.74 0.67
N LEU A 10 6.31 -14.83 1.20
CA LEU A 10 5.19 -13.98 0.79
C LEU A 10 5.42 -12.52 1.17
N LEU A 11 5.89 -12.30 2.38
CA LEU A 11 6.16 -10.98 2.94
C LEU A 11 7.40 -11.04 3.83
N SER A 12 8.23 -10.01 3.79
CA SER A 12 9.46 -9.91 4.59
C SER A 12 9.42 -8.71 5.53
N VAL A 13 10.22 -8.75 6.59
CA VAL A 13 10.45 -7.59 7.45
C VAL A 13 11.06 -6.47 6.62
N HIS A 14 10.70 -5.23 6.90
CA HIS A 14 11.01 -3.99 6.19
C HIS A 14 10.36 -3.84 4.80
N GLU A 15 9.53 -4.79 4.37
CA GLU A 15 8.71 -4.56 3.17
C GLU A 15 7.67 -3.49 3.40
N LYS A 16 7.50 -2.61 2.41
CA LYS A 16 6.46 -1.60 2.40
C LYS A 16 5.14 -2.20 1.93
N ILE A 17 4.11 -1.97 2.71
CA ILE A 17 2.75 -2.42 2.43
C ILE A 17 1.75 -1.28 2.54
N ILE A 18 0.61 -1.45 1.89
CA ILE A 18 -0.50 -0.49 1.88
C ILE A 18 -1.78 -1.17 2.34
N CYS A 19 -2.55 -0.49 3.16
CA CYS A 19 -3.89 -0.93 3.54
C CYS A 19 -4.88 -0.67 2.40
N LEU A 20 -5.70 -1.66 2.07
CA LEU A 20 -6.66 -1.60 0.98
C LEU A 20 -8.10 -1.32 1.43
N LYS A 21 -8.40 -1.46 2.72
CA LYS A 21 -9.76 -1.30 3.25
C LYS A 21 -9.74 -0.75 4.67
N ASN A 22 -10.72 0.08 4.97
CA ASN A 22 -10.89 0.60 6.32
C ASN A 22 -11.24 -0.52 7.30
N ASN A 23 -10.56 -0.51 8.45
CA ASN A 23 -10.97 -1.25 9.63
C ASN A 23 -11.06 -0.27 10.81
N ARG A 24 -12.28 0.09 11.18
CA ARG A 24 -12.53 1.09 12.22
C ARG A 24 -12.11 0.61 13.61
N ASN A 25 -12.23 -0.67 13.88
CA ASN A 25 -11.85 -1.26 15.16
C ASN A 25 -10.34 -1.15 15.39
N LEU A 26 -9.55 -1.38 14.35
CA LEU A 26 -8.10 -1.26 14.37
C LEU A 26 -7.60 0.18 14.13
N LYS A 27 -8.50 1.10 13.74
CA LYS A 27 -8.15 2.46 13.30
C LYS A 27 -7.16 2.48 12.13
N ILE A 28 -7.31 1.51 11.24
CA ILE A 28 -6.53 1.40 10.00
C ILE A 28 -7.43 1.81 8.85
N PHE A 29 -6.91 2.66 7.98
CA PHE A 29 -7.69 3.23 6.87
C PHE A 29 -7.07 2.88 5.53
N ASN A 30 -7.94 2.79 4.51
CA ASN A 30 -7.54 2.58 3.14
C ASN A 30 -6.53 3.66 2.70
N GLY A 31 -5.45 3.22 2.09
CA GLY A 31 -4.34 4.09 1.67
C GLY A 31 -3.22 4.24 2.71
N MET A 32 -3.42 3.87 3.98
CA MET A 32 -2.33 3.88 4.95
C MET A 32 -1.17 3.01 4.49
N GLN A 33 0.02 3.58 4.47
CA GLN A 33 1.26 2.93 4.09
C GLN A 33 2.21 2.82 5.29
N GLY A 34 3.10 1.86 5.23
CA GLY A 34 4.13 1.67 6.23
C GLY A 34 4.95 0.42 5.96
N ILE A 35 5.73 0.02 6.93
CA ILE A 35 6.63 -1.12 6.85
C ILE A 35 6.27 -2.23 7.83
N VAL A 36 6.57 -3.45 7.45
CA VAL A 36 6.54 -4.61 8.34
C VAL A 36 7.75 -4.54 9.27
N THR A 37 7.53 -4.44 10.57
CA THR A 37 8.62 -4.39 11.54
C THR A 37 8.93 -5.77 12.13
N LYS A 38 7.94 -6.66 12.18
CA LYS A 38 8.09 -8.02 12.71
C LYS A 38 7.09 -8.97 12.04
N LYS A 39 7.53 -10.20 11.81
CA LYS A 39 6.64 -11.32 11.45
C LYS A 39 6.40 -12.16 12.69
N ILE A 40 5.16 -12.55 12.89
CA ILE A 40 4.70 -13.33 14.05
C ILE A 40 4.10 -14.64 13.52
N GLN A 41 4.01 -15.66 14.38
CA GLN A 41 3.32 -16.91 14.06
C GLN A 41 1.86 -16.65 13.66
N ASP A 42 1.23 -17.62 13.01
CA ASP A 42 -0.17 -17.58 12.57
C ASP A 42 -0.47 -16.48 11.55
N ASN A 43 0.49 -16.21 10.66
CA ASN A 43 0.35 -15.23 9.59
C ASN A 43 0.00 -13.81 10.08
N LYS A 44 0.62 -13.40 11.18
CA LYS A 44 0.48 -12.06 11.77
C LYS A 44 1.75 -11.24 11.61
N ILE A 45 1.59 -9.93 11.61
CA ILE A 45 2.70 -8.97 11.54
C ILE A 45 2.54 -7.83 12.55
N ASN A 46 3.65 -7.17 12.84
CA ASN A 46 3.63 -5.80 13.34
C ASN A 46 3.85 -4.83 12.19
N PHE A 47 3.07 -3.77 12.15
CA PHE A 47 3.04 -2.79 11.10
C PHE A 47 3.28 -1.40 11.65
N LEU A 48 4.32 -0.71 11.16
CA LEU A 48 4.64 0.66 11.49
C LEU A 48 4.29 1.56 10.31
N THR A 49 3.32 2.44 10.50
CA THR A 49 2.90 3.39 9.47
C THR A 49 3.93 4.48 9.22
N ASP A 50 3.86 5.13 8.06
CA ASP A 50 4.71 6.28 7.73
C ASP A 50 4.53 7.43 8.75
N ASN A 51 3.34 7.54 9.38
CA ASN A 51 3.03 8.47 10.46
C ASN A 51 3.47 8.00 11.86
N LYS A 52 4.30 6.95 11.93
CA LYS A 52 4.86 6.41 13.18
C LYS A 52 3.86 5.75 14.13
N ASN A 53 2.69 5.37 13.67
CA ASN A 53 1.75 4.55 14.44
C ASN A 53 2.13 3.07 14.32
N LEU A 54 2.31 2.39 15.44
CA LEU A 54 2.63 0.97 15.49
C LEU A 54 1.37 0.15 15.77
N PHE A 55 1.06 -0.77 14.88
CA PHE A 55 0.01 -1.77 15.04
C PHE A 55 0.63 -3.13 15.28
N LEU A 56 0.12 -3.85 16.27
CA LEU A 56 0.65 -5.15 16.70
C LEU A 56 -0.28 -6.28 16.24
N GLU A 57 0.34 -7.40 15.87
CA GLU A 57 -0.35 -8.68 15.62
C GLU A 57 -1.47 -8.63 14.58
N LEU A 58 -1.33 -7.81 13.55
CA LEU A 58 -2.30 -7.75 12.47
C LEU A 58 -2.30 -9.03 11.64
N SER A 59 -3.47 -9.61 11.42
CA SER A 59 -3.64 -10.77 10.56
C SER A 59 -3.48 -10.41 9.09
N LEU A 60 -2.76 -11.25 8.34
CA LEU A 60 -2.55 -11.13 6.89
C LEU A 60 -3.39 -12.11 6.08
N ASN A 61 -4.45 -12.65 6.61
CA ASN A 61 -5.25 -13.70 5.93
C ASN A 61 -5.83 -13.25 4.58
N GLN A 62 -5.91 -11.94 4.34
CA GLN A 62 -6.35 -11.35 3.07
C GLN A 62 -5.22 -10.76 2.22
N PHE A 63 -3.95 -10.95 2.64
CA PHE A 63 -2.81 -10.38 1.92
C PHE A 63 -2.66 -10.96 0.51
N GLY A 64 -2.54 -10.07 -0.49
CA GLY A 64 -2.33 -10.45 -1.89
C GLY A 64 -3.51 -11.16 -2.55
N LYS A 65 -4.70 -11.16 -1.97
CA LYS A 65 -5.90 -11.74 -2.59
C LYS A 65 -6.59 -10.73 -3.50
N GLU A 66 -7.00 -11.18 -4.70
CA GLU A 66 -7.68 -10.33 -5.68
C GLU A 66 -9.04 -9.83 -5.21
N LYS A 67 -9.74 -10.64 -4.42
CA LYS A 67 -11.05 -10.28 -3.86
C LYS A 67 -10.96 -10.16 -2.35
N ILE A 68 -11.39 -9.02 -1.86
CA ILE A 68 -11.65 -8.80 -0.44
C ILE A 68 -13.00 -9.44 -0.14
N LEU A 69 -13.02 -10.43 0.74
CA LEU A 69 -14.26 -11.07 1.16
C LEU A 69 -15.11 -10.05 1.93
N GLU A 70 -16.39 -9.91 1.54
CA GLU A 70 -17.31 -8.97 2.17
C GLU A 70 -17.51 -9.26 3.66
N ASP A 71 -17.58 -10.53 4.01
CA ASP A 71 -17.78 -11.02 5.39
C ASP A 71 -16.58 -10.73 6.32
N ALA A 72 -15.46 -10.36 5.78
CA ALA A 72 -14.29 -10.02 6.58
C ALA A 72 -14.41 -8.64 7.27
N ASN A 73 -15.46 -7.88 7.03
CA ASN A 73 -15.75 -6.63 7.73
C ASN A 73 -15.92 -6.82 9.25
N ASP A 74 -16.35 -8.01 9.66
CA ASP A 74 -16.68 -8.32 11.05
C ASP A 74 -15.49 -8.90 11.82
N ASN A 75 -14.35 -9.14 11.17
CA ASN A 75 -13.15 -9.60 11.87
C ASN A 75 -12.32 -8.40 12.36
N PRO A 76 -12.34 -8.11 13.68
CA PRO A 76 -11.68 -6.93 14.22
C PRO A 76 -10.16 -6.97 14.13
N GLU A 77 -9.57 -8.16 13.91
CA GLU A 77 -8.11 -8.35 13.82
C GLU A 77 -7.57 -8.39 12.38
N LEU A 78 -8.46 -8.37 11.39
CA LEU A 78 -8.09 -8.60 10.01
C LEU A 78 -7.63 -7.31 9.31
N GLY A 79 -6.38 -7.28 8.93
CA GLY A 79 -5.82 -6.25 8.05
C GLY A 79 -5.90 -6.66 6.58
N TYR A 80 -6.35 -5.74 5.74
CA TYR A 80 -6.37 -5.91 4.28
C TYR A 80 -5.18 -5.17 3.70
N PHE A 81 -4.12 -5.90 3.41
CA PHE A 81 -2.87 -5.33 2.93
C PHE A 81 -2.44 -5.93 1.60
N ASP A 82 -1.70 -5.14 0.86
CA ASP A 82 -0.96 -5.56 -0.33
C ASP A 82 0.40 -4.86 -0.35
N TYR A 83 1.26 -5.26 -1.29
CA TYR A 83 2.54 -4.59 -1.50
C TYR A 83 2.35 -3.14 -1.94
N ALA A 84 3.21 -2.25 -1.43
CA ALA A 84 3.21 -0.83 -1.78
C ALA A 84 4.37 -0.44 -2.71
N TYR A 85 4.86 -1.35 -3.53
CA TYR A 85 5.92 -1.03 -4.51
C TYR A 85 5.42 -0.23 -5.70
N VAL A 86 4.20 -0.51 -6.12
CA VAL A 86 3.49 0.22 -7.16
C VAL A 86 2.07 0.46 -6.66
N ILE A 87 1.67 1.71 -6.66
CA ILE A 87 0.33 2.12 -6.24
C ILE A 87 -0.32 2.97 -7.31
N THR A 88 -1.63 2.99 -7.35
CA THR A 88 -2.35 3.86 -8.29
C THR A 88 -2.22 5.33 -7.88
N THR A 89 -2.31 6.23 -8.84
CA THR A 89 -2.32 7.68 -8.59
C THR A 89 -3.40 8.09 -7.59
N HIS A 90 -4.56 7.45 -7.63
CA HIS A 90 -5.62 7.70 -6.65
C HIS A 90 -5.23 7.33 -5.22
N LYS A 91 -4.52 6.22 -5.03
CA LYS A 91 -4.03 5.81 -3.71
C LYS A 91 -2.87 6.66 -3.20
N ALA A 92 -2.11 7.26 -4.10
CA ALA A 92 -1.04 8.20 -3.77
C ALA A 92 -1.56 9.62 -3.47
N GLN A 93 -2.84 9.88 -3.70
CA GLN A 93 -3.42 11.20 -3.49
C GLN A 93 -3.38 11.58 -2.01
N GLY A 94 -2.81 12.74 -1.71
CA GLY A 94 -2.60 13.22 -0.34
C GLY A 94 -1.20 12.89 0.23
N ASP A 95 -0.50 11.91 -0.35
CA ASP A 95 0.86 11.58 0.03
C ASP A 95 1.89 12.28 -0.86
N GLU A 96 3.11 12.41 -0.36
CA GLU A 96 4.24 12.96 -1.10
C GLU A 96 5.47 12.06 -0.90
N PHE A 97 6.29 11.94 -1.95
CA PHE A 97 7.47 11.08 -1.97
C PHE A 97 8.66 11.86 -2.52
N ASP A 98 9.85 11.56 -2.05
CA ASP A 98 11.07 12.23 -2.54
C ASP A 98 11.29 11.97 -4.03
N THR A 99 11.21 10.73 -4.44
CA THR A 99 11.31 10.29 -5.84
C THR A 99 10.05 9.54 -6.26
N VAL A 100 9.48 9.92 -7.38
CA VAL A 100 8.31 9.26 -7.98
C VAL A 100 8.65 8.82 -9.40
N CYS A 101 8.37 7.55 -9.68
CA CYS A 101 8.37 7.03 -11.04
C CYS A 101 6.93 6.80 -11.47
N VAL A 102 6.47 7.55 -12.45
CA VAL A 102 5.13 7.40 -13.02
C VAL A 102 5.20 6.50 -14.24
N TYR A 103 4.42 5.43 -14.22
CA TYR A 103 4.18 4.60 -15.40
C TYR A 103 2.83 4.97 -15.99
N GLU A 104 2.85 5.52 -17.21
CA GLU A 104 1.64 5.96 -17.90
C GLU A 104 0.97 4.78 -18.60
N GLU A 105 -0.19 4.39 -18.10
CA GLU A 105 -1.08 3.44 -18.76
C GLU A 105 -2.15 4.18 -19.56
N GLN A 106 -2.73 3.51 -20.56
CA GLN A 106 -3.88 4.05 -21.26
C GLN A 106 -5.04 4.23 -20.28
N ALA A 107 -5.33 5.50 -19.97
CA ALA A 107 -6.41 5.82 -19.05
C ALA A 107 -7.78 5.38 -19.59
N PRO A 108 -8.68 4.89 -18.75
CA PRO A 108 -10.08 4.69 -19.14
C PRO A 108 -10.66 5.97 -19.73
N LYS A 109 -11.51 5.86 -20.76
CA LYS A 109 -12.11 7.01 -21.48
C LYS A 109 -12.83 8.03 -20.58
N LEU A 110 -13.21 7.62 -19.35
CA LEU A 110 -13.90 8.48 -18.38
C LEU A 110 -12.96 9.35 -17.52
N TRP A 111 -11.64 9.15 -17.64
CA TRP A 111 -10.68 9.93 -16.87
C TRP A 111 -10.22 11.16 -17.64
N ASN A 112 -10.03 12.26 -16.92
CA ASN A 112 -9.37 13.43 -17.47
C ASN A 112 -7.83 13.21 -17.40
N PRO A 113 -7.15 13.00 -18.55
CA PRO A 113 -5.72 12.68 -18.57
C PRO A 113 -4.86 13.78 -17.94
N ALA A 114 -5.19 15.04 -18.20
CA ALA A 114 -4.44 16.18 -17.67
C ALA A 114 -4.51 16.24 -16.14
N ARG A 115 -5.69 16.02 -15.57
CA ARG A 115 -5.90 16.00 -14.13
C ARG A 115 -5.17 14.82 -13.48
N TRP A 116 -5.19 13.66 -14.13
CA TRP A 116 -4.47 12.47 -13.65
C TRP A 116 -2.96 12.72 -13.65
N SER A 117 -2.41 13.21 -14.76
CA SER A 117 -0.98 13.51 -14.90
C SER A 117 -0.52 14.56 -13.89
N TYR A 118 -1.31 15.61 -13.69
CA TYR A 118 -1.03 16.61 -12.66
C TYR A 118 -0.98 16.00 -11.26
N THR A 119 -1.96 15.17 -10.91
CA THR A 119 -2.01 14.50 -9.61
C THR A 119 -0.82 13.58 -9.40
N ALA A 120 -0.43 12.81 -10.42
CA ALA A 120 0.73 11.93 -10.35
C ALA A 120 2.04 12.72 -10.19
N ALA A 121 2.25 13.76 -11.02
CA ALA A 121 3.46 14.56 -10.99
C ALA A 121 3.66 15.31 -9.67
N THR A 122 2.59 15.85 -9.10
CA THR A 122 2.65 16.59 -7.83
C THR A 122 2.89 15.73 -6.60
N ARG A 123 3.04 14.42 -6.74
CA ARG A 123 3.47 13.52 -5.65
C ARG A 123 4.97 13.55 -5.40
N ALA A 124 5.76 13.99 -6.39
CA ALA A 124 7.21 14.07 -6.26
C ALA A 124 7.66 15.38 -5.59
N LYS A 125 8.49 15.25 -4.54
CA LYS A 125 9.11 16.39 -3.86
C LYS A 125 10.41 16.84 -4.54
N GLN A 126 11.21 15.87 -4.99
CA GLN A 126 12.57 16.13 -5.48
C GLN A 126 12.76 15.63 -6.91
N GLU A 127 12.35 14.42 -7.20
CA GLU A 127 12.63 13.80 -8.48
C GLU A 127 11.39 13.10 -9.06
N LEU A 128 11.14 13.35 -10.33
CA LEU A 128 10.08 12.75 -11.10
C LEU A 128 10.64 12.06 -12.34
N LEU A 129 10.42 10.76 -12.42
CA LEU A 129 10.69 9.96 -13.61
C LEU A 129 9.36 9.62 -14.29
N TRP A 130 9.27 9.87 -15.59
CA TRP A 130 8.06 9.58 -16.36
C TRP A 130 8.34 8.51 -17.41
N CYS A 131 7.68 7.36 -17.27
CA CYS A 131 7.80 6.24 -18.19
C CYS A 131 6.52 6.13 -19.04
N ILE A 132 6.72 6.12 -20.32
CA ILE A 132 5.64 6.00 -21.31
C ILE A 132 5.52 4.53 -21.74
#